data_90b928399a98be668696c7e201a61261
#
_entry.id   90b928399a98be668696c7e201a61261
#
_cell.length_a   1.000
_cell.length_b   1.000
_cell.length_c   1.000
_cell.angle_alpha   90.00
_cell.angle_beta   90.00
_cell.angle_gamma   90.00
#
_symmetry.space_group_name_H-M   'P 1'
#
loop_
_entity.id
_entity.type
_entity.pdbx_description
1 polymer ?
#
loop_
_entity_poly.entity_id
_entity_poly.type
_entity_poly.pdbx_seq_one_letter_code
_entity_poly.pdbx_strand_id
1 'polypeptide(L)'
;CVTGVSGAVQTSLFGVSGGGTVRDKNCEILKLSRTLYGAGLKVAAVSLLCQDARVFDAMMSAGTPCPYEGKIGTQAKESWVENPSEAPEGTKLRRDARKKADAIEAAKAAKESAEEPADDSGEYPE
;
A
#
# COMPACT_ATOMS: atom_id res chain seq x y z
N CYS A 1 -1.99 22.56 7.17
CA CYS A 1 -2.00 21.41 6.25
C CYS A 1 -3.05 21.60 5.13
N VAL A 2 -3.34 22.82 4.78
CA VAL A 2 -4.24 23.15 3.67
C VAL A 2 -3.47 24.03 2.71
N THR A 3 -3.40 23.63 1.44
CA THR A 3 -2.78 24.39 0.37
C THR A 3 -3.89 24.96 -0.50
N GLY A 4 -3.88 26.29 -0.70
CA GLY A 4 -4.78 26.95 -1.62
C GLY A 4 -4.31 26.76 -3.06
N VAL A 5 -5.20 26.32 -3.93
CA VAL A 5 -4.96 26.25 -5.38
C VAL A 5 -5.92 27.24 -6.03
N SER A 6 -5.36 28.25 -6.71
CA SER A 6 -6.15 29.25 -7.44
C SER A 6 -5.76 29.20 -8.93
N GLY A 7 -6.76 29.18 -9.78
CA GLY A 7 -6.62 29.30 -11.23
C GLY A 7 -7.49 30.45 -11.74
N ALA A 8 -6.92 31.30 -12.60
CA ALA A 8 -7.66 32.35 -13.29
C ALA A 8 -7.43 32.19 -14.80
N VAL A 9 -8.52 32.20 -15.56
CA VAL A 9 -8.49 32.25 -17.03
C VAL A 9 -9.15 33.56 -17.44
N GLN A 10 -8.39 34.42 -18.16
CA GLN A 10 -8.89 35.64 -18.73
C GLN A 10 -9.00 35.49 -20.25
N THR A 11 -10.19 35.70 -20.77
CA THR A 11 -10.46 35.90 -22.17
C THR A 11 -10.95 37.35 -22.41
N SER A 12 -10.88 37.86 -23.62
CA SER A 12 -11.19 39.26 -23.94
C SER A 12 -12.62 39.69 -23.53
N LEU A 13 -13.51 38.79 -23.20
CA LEU A 13 -14.93 39.05 -22.87
C LEU A 13 -15.36 38.53 -21.52
N PHE A 14 -14.68 37.53 -20.95
CA PHE A 14 -15.05 36.92 -19.65
C PHE A 14 -13.80 36.53 -18.87
N GLY A 15 -13.76 36.87 -17.59
CA GLY A 15 -12.79 36.38 -16.62
C GLY A 15 -13.48 35.45 -15.61
N VAL A 16 -13.00 34.21 -15.48
CA VAL A 16 -13.44 33.27 -14.43
C VAL A 16 -12.26 32.96 -13.53
N SER A 17 -12.41 33.18 -12.24
CA SER A 17 -11.45 32.80 -11.22
C SER A 17 -12.08 31.76 -10.29
N GLY A 18 -11.42 30.61 -10.12
CA GLY A 18 -11.80 29.57 -9.19
C GLY A 18 -10.69 29.32 -8.18
N GLY A 19 -11.03 29.22 -6.90
CA GLY A 19 -10.10 28.86 -5.83
C GLY A 19 -10.62 27.61 -5.09
N GLY A 20 -9.75 26.64 -4.87
CA GLY A 20 -10.04 25.46 -4.06
C GLY A 20 -8.97 25.26 -3.00
N THR A 21 -9.29 24.54 -1.93
CA THR A 21 -8.33 24.13 -0.90
C THR A 21 -8.10 22.63 -0.98
N VAL A 22 -6.84 22.22 -1.02
CA VAL A 22 -6.45 20.81 -0.98
C VAL A 22 -5.83 20.50 0.38
N ARG A 23 -6.34 19.43 1.02
CA ARG A 23 -5.77 18.94 2.28
C ARG A 23 -4.53 18.11 2.02
N ASP A 24 -3.45 18.48 2.69
CA ASP A 24 -2.21 17.70 2.67
C ASP A 24 -2.22 16.66 3.78
N LYS A 25 -2.48 15.40 3.41
CA LYS A 25 -2.49 14.25 4.34
C LYS A 25 -1.14 14.04 5.01
N ASN A 26 -0.04 14.27 4.32
CA ASN A 26 1.31 14.11 4.88
C ASN A 26 1.53 15.12 6.02
N CYS A 27 1.12 16.36 5.81
CA CYS A 27 1.21 17.39 6.84
C CYS A 27 0.32 17.04 8.04
N GLU A 28 -0.88 16.49 7.84
CA GLU A 28 -1.77 16.06 8.94
C GLU A 28 -1.13 14.93 9.76
N ILE A 29 -0.59 13.90 9.11
CA ILE A 29 0.09 12.78 9.77
C ILE A 29 1.26 13.26 10.60
N LEU A 30 2.10 14.16 10.06
CA LEU A 30 3.23 14.72 10.78
C LEU A 30 2.82 15.51 12.03
N LYS A 31 1.75 16.31 11.95
CA LYS A 31 1.23 17.06 13.10
C LYS A 31 0.65 16.15 14.17
N LEU A 32 -0.16 15.17 13.76
CA LEU A 32 -0.75 14.19 14.67
C LEU A 32 0.31 13.33 15.35
N SER A 33 1.32 12.88 14.61
CA SER A 33 2.44 12.12 15.15
C SER A 33 3.21 12.93 16.20
N ARG A 34 3.49 14.22 15.95
CA ARG A 34 4.14 15.10 16.95
C ARG A 34 3.28 15.28 18.19
N THR A 35 1.97 15.41 18.04
CA THR A 35 1.03 15.52 19.16
C THR A 35 1.03 14.26 20.02
N LEU A 36 0.97 13.08 19.38
CA LEU A 36 1.06 11.80 20.09
C LEU A 36 2.39 11.62 20.80
N TYR A 37 3.48 11.99 20.15
CA TYR A 37 4.82 11.93 20.75
C TYR A 37 4.91 12.85 21.98
N GLY A 38 4.41 14.07 21.87
CA GLY A 38 4.36 15.04 22.98
C GLY A 38 3.48 14.58 24.14
N ALA A 39 2.43 13.82 23.87
CA ALA A 39 1.58 13.17 24.89
C ALA A 39 2.23 11.93 25.54
N GLY A 40 3.46 11.56 25.14
CA GLY A 40 4.17 10.39 25.67
C GLY A 40 3.84 9.07 24.95
N LEU A 41 2.93 9.10 23.97
CA LEU A 41 2.50 7.92 23.21
C LEU A 41 3.43 7.63 22.02
N LYS A 42 4.70 7.34 22.32
CA LYS A 42 5.77 7.21 21.31
C LYS A 42 5.50 6.11 20.28
N VAL A 43 5.02 4.95 20.71
CA VAL A 43 4.72 3.83 19.82
C VAL A 43 3.56 4.17 18.88
N ALA A 44 2.52 4.81 19.40
CA ALA A 44 1.38 5.26 18.59
C ALA A 44 1.79 6.34 17.56
N ALA A 45 2.70 7.24 17.93
CA ALA A 45 3.25 8.25 17.03
C ALA A 45 3.99 7.60 15.84
N VAL A 46 4.81 6.57 16.11
CA VAL A 46 5.51 5.79 15.08
C VAL A 46 4.53 5.00 14.23
N SER A 47 3.55 4.33 14.83
CA SER A 47 2.52 3.57 14.11
C SER A 47 1.75 4.45 13.12
N LEU A 48 1.46 5.69 13.51
CA LEU A 48 0.81 6.65 12.62
C LEU A 48 1.69 7.03 11.42
N LEU A 49 2.99 7.25 11.63
CA LEU A 49 3.93 7.51 10.54
C LEU A 49 4.08 6.30 9.61
N CYS A 50 3.97 5.10 10.15
CA CYS A 50 4.05 3.85 9.40
C CYS A 50 2.87 3.61 8.44
N GLN A 51 1.84 4.45 8.46
CA GLN A 51 0.78 4.42 7.45
C GLN A 51 1.27 4.91 6.07
N ASP A 52 2.37 5.67 6.04
CA ASP A 52 3.02 6.05 4.79
C ASP A 52 3.96 4.92 4.33
N ALA A 53 3.78 4.45 3.09
CA ALA A 53 4.56 3.35 2.51
C ALA A 53 6.07 3.63 2.51
N ARG A 54 6.47 4.90 2.33
CA ARG A 54 7.89 5.31 2.31
C ARG A 54 8.51 5.18 3.69
N VAL A 55 7.77 5.56 4.73
CA VAL A 55 8.22 5.43 6.12
C VAL A 55 8.27 3.97 6.51
N PHE A 56 7.25 3.19 6.15
CA PHE A 56 7.21 1.75 6.40
C PHE A 56 8.42 1.04 5.78
N ASP A 57 8.68 1.25 4.49
CA ASP A 57 9.81 0.63 3.77
C ASP A 57 11.17 1.07 4.36
N ALA A 58 11.30 2.35 4.74
CA ALA A 58 12.51 2.85 5.38
C ALA A 58 12.76 2.19 6.73
N MET A 59 11.74 2.05 7.57
CA MET A 59 11.84 1.41 8.87
C MET A 59 12.15 -0.09 8.75
N MET A 60 11.51 -0.79 7.81
CA MET A 60 11.83 -2.19 7.53
C MET A 60 13.29 -2.36 7.08
N SER A 61 13.79 -1.46 6.23
CA SER A 61 15.19 -1.49 5.74
C SER A 61 16.20 -1.16 6.84
N ALA A 62 15.85 -0.26 7.74
CA ALA A 62 16.69 0.12 8.88
C ALA A 62 16.79 -0.93 10.00
N GLY A 63 15.99 -2.01 9.91
CA GLY A 63 15.93 -3.04 10.94
C GLY A 63 15.12 -2.64 12.18
N THR A 64 14.34 -1.58 12.08
CA THR A 64 13.40 -1.10 13.11
C THR A 64 11.98 -1.18 12.55
N PRO A 65 11.38 -2.36 12.45
CA PRO A 65 10.09 -2.54 11.81
C PRO A 65 8.98 -1.76 12.53
N CYS A 66 7.99 -1.37 11.76
CA CYS A 66 6.80 -0.72 12.29
C CYS A 66 6.08 -1.61 13.30
N PRO A 67 5.51 -1.06 14.37
CA PRO A 67 4.71 -1.81 15.33
C PRO A 67 3.54 -2.53 14.64
N TYR A 68 3.23 -3.74 15.10
CA TYR A 68 2.13 -4.55 14.60
C TYR A 68 1.34 -5.12 15.78
N GLU A 69 0.09 -4.75 15.95
CA GLU A 69 -0.80 -5.26 17.02
C GLU A 69 -0.14 -5.37 18.41
N GLY A 70 0.56 -4.32 18.83
CA GLY A 70 1.27 -4.28 20.11
C GLY A 70 2.62 -4.99 20.12
N LYS A 71 3.01 -5.64 19.03
CA LYS A 71 4.35 -6.22 18.86
C LYS A 71 5.32 -5.18 18.32
N ILE A 72 6.57 -5.27 18.76
CA ILE A 72 7.67 -4.40 18.33
C ILE A 72 8.91 -5.24 18.01
N GLY A 73 9.84 -4.68 17.24
CA GLY A 73 11.10 -5.34 16.88
C GLY A 73 10.91 -6.56 16.00
N THR A 74 11.63 -7.63 16.25
CA THR A 74 11.63 -8.85 15.43
C THR A 74 10.25 -9.50 15.31
N GLN A 75 9.48 -9.52 16.38
CA GLN A 75 8.12 -10.07 16.40
C GLN A 75 7.17 -9.30 15.47
N ALA A 76 7.28 -7.98 15.44
CA ALA A 76 6.51 -7.16 14.51
C ALA A 76 6.92 -7.45 13.06
N LYS A 77 8.23 -7.61 12.79
CA LYS A 77 8.73 -7.95 11.47
C LYS A 77 8.18 -9.28 10.97
N GLU A 78 8.19 -10.30 11.80
CA GLU A 78 7.65 -11.63 11.47
C GLU A 78 6.16 -11.53 11.14
N SER A 79 5.38 -10.84 12.00
CA SER A 79 3.94 -10.64 11.79
C SER A 79 3.65 -9.89 10.48
N TRP A 80 4.44 -8.89 10.11
CA TRP A 80 4.30 -8.20 8.82
C TRP A 80 4.62 -9.09 7.62
N VAL A 81 5.61 -9.97 7.75
CA VAL A 81 5.97 -10.92 6.68
C VAL A 81 4.90 -12.00 6.52
N GLU A 82 4.26 -12.42 7.60
CA GLU A 82 3.15 -13.36 7.57
C GLU A 82 1.87 -12.75 6.98
N ASN A 83 1.64 -11.45 7.24
CA ASN A 83 0.44 -10.74 6.81
C ASN A 83 0.76 -9.53 5.88
N PRO A 84 1.37 -9.76 4.72
CA PRO A 84 1.82 -8.68 3.84
C PRO A 84 0.68 -7.86 3.23
N SER A 85 -0.53 -8.40 3.20
CA SER A 85 -1.74 -7.69 2.72
C SER A 85 -2.17 -6.53 3.62
N GLU A 86 -1.80 -6.57 4.90
CA GLU A 86 -2.10 -5.51 5.87
C GLU A 86 -1.10 -4.36 5.83
N ALA A 87 0.06 -4.57 5.19
CA ALA A 87 1.02 -3.49 4.98
C ALA A 87 0.41 -2.36 4.11
N PRO A 88 0.82 -1.10 4.31
CA PRO A 88 0.33 0.03 3.55
C PRO A 88 0.48 -0.19 2.04
N GLU A 89 -0.44 0.37 1.27
CA GLU A 89 -0.37 0.27 -0.19
C GLU A 89 0.91 0.93 -0.73
N GLY A 90 1.51 0.29 -1.74
CA GLY A 90 2.75 0.79 -2.33
C GLY A 90 4.03 0.36 -1.61
N THR A 91 3.97 -0.37 -0.49
CA THR A 91 5.15 -0.95 0.16
C THR A 91 5.78 -2.05 -0.68
N LYS A 92 7.08 -2.23 -0.55
CA LYS A 92 7.81 -3.34 -1.21
C LYS A 92 7.26 -4.69 -0.78
N LEU A 93 7.03 -4.86 0.52
CA LEU A 93 6.51 -6.09 1.10
C LEU A 93 5.19 -6.53 0.44
N ARG A 94 4.22 -5.61 0.32
CA ARG A 94 2.92 -5.89 -0.30
C ARG A 94 3.03 -6.16 -1.80
N ARG A 95 3.88 -5.41 -2.51
CA ARG A 95 4.14 -5.63 -3.95
C ARG A 95 4.78 -6.98 -4.23
N ASP A 96 5.76 -7.39 -3.43
CA ASP A 96 6.45 -8.65 -3.60
C ASP A 96 5.54 -9.85 -3.27
N ALA A 97 4.70 -9.71 -2.24
CA ALA A 97 3.69 -10.71 -1.92
C ALA A 97 2.67 -10.87 -3.05
N ARG A 98 2.20 -9.77 -3.64
CA ARG A 98 1.28 -9.80 -4.78
C ARG A 98 1.90 -10.48 -5.99
N LYS A 99 3.15 -10.13 -6.35
CA LYS A 99 3.87 -10.80 -7.44
C LYS A 99 4.01 -12.30 -7.23
N LYS A 100 4.28 -12.73 -5.98
CA LYS A 100 4.35 -14.16 -5.65
C LYS A 100 2.98 -14.85 -5.81
N ALA A 101 1.91 -14.21 -5.36
CA ALA A 101 0.56 -14.75 -5.52
C ALA A 101 0.18 -14.88 -7.00
N ASP A 102 0.41 -13.85 -7.80
CA ASP A 102 0.15 -13.85 -9.25
C ASP A 102 0.98 -14.96 -9.96
N ALA A 103 2.24 -15.15 -9.57
CA ALA A 103 3.09 -16.21 -10.11
C ALA A 103 2.61 -17.63 -9.76
N ILE A 104 2.12 -17.83 -8.54
CA ILE A 104 1.55 -19.11 -8.10
C ILE A 104 0.26 -19.41 -8.86
N GLU A 105 -0.61 -18.41 -9.03
CA GLU A 105 -1.86 -18.55 -9.77
C GLU A 105 -1.61 -18.86 -11.25
N ALA A 106 -0.65 -18.17 -11.88
CA ALA A 106 -0.23 -18.44 -13.26
C ALA A 106 0.34 -19.88 -13.43
N ALA A 107 1.15 -20.33 -12.46
CA ALA A 107 1.71 -21.69 -12.47
C ALA A 107 0.62 -22.76 -12.29
N LYS A 108 -0.40 -22.47 -11.45
CA LYS A 108 -1.54 -23.36 -11.25
C LYS A 108 -2.41 -23.45 -12.51
N ALA A 109 -2.71 -22.33 -13.15
CA ALA A 109 -3.46 -22.28 -14.40
C ALA A 109 -2.75 -23.01 -15.54
N ALA A 110 -1.40 -22.88 -15.62
CA ALA A 110 -0.59 -23.60 -16.61
C ALA A 110 -0.61 -25.12 -16.41
N LYS A 111 -0.64 -25.60 -15.16
CA LYS A 111 -0.77 -27.03 -14.85
C LYS A 111 -2.15 -27.57 -15.22
N GLU A 112 -3.20 -26.82 -14.90
CA GLU A 112 -4.59 -27.21 -15.17
C GLU A 112 -4.87 -27.29 -16.67
N SER A 113 -4.31 -26.37 -17.48
CA SER A 113 -4.41 -26.44 -18.96
C SER A 113 -3.57 -27.56 -19.59
N ALA A 114 -2.54 -28.06 -18.92
CA ALA A 114 -1.71 -29.18 -19.39
C ALA A 114 -2.35 -30.55 -19.06
N GLU A 115 -3.31 -30.61 -18.14
CA GLU A 115 -3.95 -31.83 -17.66
C GLU A 115 -5.33 -32.08 -18.26
N GLU A 116 -5.77 -31.25 -19.25
CA GLU A 116 -6.99 -31.47 -19.99
C GLU A 116 -6.79 -32.66 -20.94
N PRO A 117 -7.49 -33.81 -20.73
CA PRO A 117 -7.30 -34.97 -21.58
C PRO A 117 -7.77 -34.64 -22.99
N ALA A 118 -6.94 -34.94 -23.98
CA ALA A 118 -7.33 -34.92 -25.38
C ALA A 118 -8.62 -35.73 -25.54
N ASP A 119 -9.70 -35.05 -25.94
CA ASP A 119 -10.94 -35.68 -26.32
C ASP A 119 -10.68 -36.65 -27.46
N ASP A 120 -10.67 -37.94 -27.14
CA ASP A 120 -10.68 -39.05 -28.08
C ASP A 120 -12.08 -39.09 -28.73
N SER A 121 -12.27 -38.25 -29.74
CA SER A 121 -13.43 -38.33 -30.61
C SER A 121 -13.30 -39.60 -31.45
N GLY A 122 -13.81 -40.69 -30.87
CA GLY A 122 -13.87 -42.01 -31.44
C GLY A 122 -14.46 -42.00 -32.83
N GLU A 123 -13.67 -42.49 -33.72
CA GLU A 123 -13.94 -43.04 -35.04
C GLU A 123 -15.09 -44.04 -34.95
N TYR A 124 -16.22 -43.76 -35.67
CA TYR A 124 -17.27 -44.72 -35.93
C TYR A 124 -16.83 -45.58 -37.15
N PRO A 125 -16.74 -46.90 -37.04
CA PRO A 125 -16.69 -47.78 -38.22
C PRO A 125 -18.13 -48.08 -38.73
N GLU A 126 -18.31 -48.06 -40.03
CA GLU A 126 -19.52 -48.50 -40.76
C GLU A 126 -19.87 -49.96 -40.53
#